data_37944963ac92e010cf2f30789954ec8f
#
_entry.id   37944963ac92e010cf2f30789954ec8f
#
_cell.length_a   1.000
_cell.length_b   1.000
_cell.length_c   1.000
_cell.angle_alpha   90.00
_cell.angle_beta   90.00
_cell.angle_gamma   90.00
#
_symmetry.space_group_name_H-M   'P 1'
#
loop_
_entity.id
_entity.type
_entity.pdbx_description
1 polymer ?
#
loop_
_entity_poly.entity_id
_entity_poly.type
_entity_poly.pdbx_seq_one_letter_code
_entity_poly.pdbx_strand_id
1 'polypeptide(L)'
;EITENDKMMETAKMYTWSDEVNPNVENADEMVTSVSEDKLKVYKIGEDFTLSASGEDKDGNNIVNDKISAHIDSVQTADNLKLLNGADLPKEWENVIDSNGKLVKNKVSYIKSGDGVNTVDQVIKTENVNQKLVYATVTYTNNSDQEIKHMLYIGNLALIHHENGEYHIYNAMEQSGNGYDRVSWDGVAHTAEMTYSSVREDYGNGGNYISSLKPGESIQVNMAWIVNEDNLADMYLNLDGEGGAYDFNEGMLEAGVVDIRK
;
A
#
# COMPACT_ATOMS: atom_id res chain seq x y z
N GLU A 1 -33.03 -12.22 -27.49
CA GLU A 1 -32.29 -11.02 -27.00
C GLU A 1 -31.21 -11.50 -26.04
N ILE A 2 -29.97 -11.27 -26.42
CA ILE A 2 -28.82 -11.58 -25.54
C ILE A 2 -28.78 -10.51 -24.46
N THR A 3 -28.85 -10.92 -23.20
CA THR A 3 -28.80 -9.99 -22.08
C THR A 3 -27.39 -9.41 -21.88
N GLU A 4 -27.26 -8.30 -21.18
CA GLU A 4 -25.96 -7.70 -20.86
C GLU A 4 -25.07 -8.67 -20.05
N ASN A 5 -25.68 -9.49 -19.20
CA ASN A 5 -25.02 -10.58 -18.47
C ASN A 5 -24.48 -11.69 -19.39
N ASP A 6 -25.22 -12.01 -20.46
CA ASP A 6 -24.76 -13.02 -21.43
C ASP A 6 -23.54 -12.50 -22.21
N LYS A 7 -23.48 -11.19 -22.49
CA LYS A 7 -22.31 -10.55 -23.11
C LYS A 7 -21.09 -10.53 -22.19
N MET A 8 -21.29 -10.27 -20.87
CA MET A 8 -20.21 -10.37 -19.89
C MET A 8 -19.70 -11.80 -19.74
N MET A 9 -20.60 -12.80 -19.77
CA MET A 9 -20.22 -14.22 -19.73
C MET A 9 -19.50 -14.67 -21.01
N GLU A 10 -19.89 -14.15 -22.17
CA GLU A 10 -19.15 -14.41 -23.42
C GLU A 10 -17.78 -13.75 -23.41
N THR A 11 -17.67 -12.54 -22.89
CA THR A 11 -16.35 -11.88 -22.72
C THR A 11 -15.46 -12.67 -21.78
N ALA A 12 -15.98 -13.15 -20.65
CA ALA A 12 -15.26 -14.00 -19.71
C ALA A 12 -14.77 -15.34 -20.33
N LYS A 13 -15.48 -15.87 -21.33
CA LYS A 13 -15.05 -17.07 -22.06
C LYS A 13 -13.95 -16.81 -23.10
N MET A 14 -13.65 -15.55 -23.39
CA MET A 14 -12.56 -15.18 -24.31
C MET A 14 -11.18 -15.24 -23.66
N TYR A 15 -11.10 -15.35 -22.32
CA TYR A 15 -9.83 -15.55 -21.63
C TYR A 15 -9.35 -16.98 -21.83
N THR A 16 -8.20 -17.13 -22.46
CA THR A 16 -7.56 -18.43 -22.64
C THR A 16 -6.45 -18.62 -21.64
N TRP A 17 -6.39 -19.82 -21.03
CA TRP A 17 -5.25 -20.21 -20.21
C TRP A 17 -4.08 -20.55 -21.11
N SER A 18 -2.92 -20.00 -20.82
CA SER A 18 -1.67 -20.37 -21.47
C SER A 18 -0.72 -20.97 -20.44
N ASP A 19 -0.27 -22.19 -20.70
CA ASP A 19 0.76 -22.85 -19.89
C ASP A 19 2.18 -22.38 -20.27
N GLU A 20 2.32 -21.66 -21.38
CA GLU A 20 3.60 -21.10 -21.81
C GLU A 20 3.78 -19.68 -21.23
N VAL A 21 4.52 -19.64 -20.15
CA VAL A 21 4.98 -18.37 -19.56
C VAL A 21 6.15 -17.86 -20.41
N ASN A 22 5.85 -17.03 -21.39
CA ASN A 22 6.89 -16.25 -22.07
C ASN A 22 6.68 -14.79 -21.71
N PRO A 23 7.41 -14.26 -20.68
CA PRO A 23 7.26 -12.88 -20.29
C PRO A 23 7.60 -12.00 -21.49
N ASN A 24 6.71 -11.07 -21.83
CA ASN A 24 7.04 -10.00 -22.75
C ASN A 24 7.98 -9.06 -22.00
N VAL A 25 9.28 -9.27 -22.19
CA VAL A 25 10.34 -8.52 -21.52
C VAL A 25 10.25 -7.02 -21.81
N GLU A 26 9.58 -6.63 -22.90
CA GLU A 26 9.41 -5.22 -23.29
C GLU A 26 8.51 -4.40 -22.34
N ASN A 27 7.61 -5.02 -21.58
CA ASN A 27 6.75 -4.30 -20.63
C ASN A 27 7.20 -4.45 -19.17
N ALA A 28 8.16 -5.31 -18.87
CA ALA A 28 8.65 -5.52 -17.50
C ALA A 28 9.36 -4.27 -16.96
N ASP A 29 10.04 -3.52 -17.82
CA ASP A 29 10.80 -2.32 -17.42
C ASP A 29 9.88 -1.14 -17.03
N GLU A 30 8.65 -1.07 -17.56
CA GLU A 30 7.69 -0.01 -17.21
C GLU A 30 7.03 -0.22 -15.84
N MET A 31 7.05 -1.44 -15.34
CA MET A 31 6.39 -1.83 -14.09
C MET A 31 7.29 -1.73 -12.86
N VAL A 32 8.60 -1.59 -13.06
CA VAL A 32 9.61 -1.56 -12.00
C VAL A 32 10.54 -0.37 -12.22
N THR A 33 10.68 0.47 -11.20
CA THR A 33 11.67 1.54 -11.21
C THR A 33 12.90 1.09 -10.45
N SER A 34 14.06 1.11 -11.12
CA SER A 34 15.34 0.73 -10.51
C SER A 34 16.12 1.97 -10.12
N VAL A 35 16.57 2.01 -8.87
CA VAL A 35 17.41 3.09 -8.33
C VAL A 35 18.62 2.51 -7.62
N SER A 36 19.77 3.19 -7.73
CA SER A 36 20.95 2.78 -6.99
C SER A 36 20.75 2.92 -5.48
N GLU A 37 21.41 2.07 -4.70
CA GLU A 37 21.24 1.98 -3.24
C GLU A 37 21.47 3.32 -2.53
N ASP A 38 22.34 4.18 -3.05
CA ASP A 38 22.65 5.50 -2.49
C ASP A 38 21.55 6.55 -2.73
N LYS A 39 20.53 6.24 -3.54
CA LYS A 39 19.45 7.17 -3.90
C LYS A 39 18.20 7.02 -3.05
N LEU A 40 17.96 5.85 -2.46
CA LEU A 40 16.81 5.60 -1.59
C LEU A 40 17.26 5.51 -0.15
N LYS A 41 16.77 6.41 0.70
CA LYS A 41 16.98 6.31 2.13
C LYS A 41 16.08 5.21 2.70
N VAL A 42 16.69 4.26 3.41
CA VAL A 42 15.98 3.18 4.07
C VAL A 42 16.21 3.27 5.57
N TYR A 43 15.14 3.47 6.30
CA TYR A 43 15.13 3.52 7.77
C TYR A 43 14.74 2.16 8.33
N LYS A 44 15.08 1.94 9.59
CA LYS A 44 14.66 0.76 10.37
C LYS A 44 13.54 1.13 11.34
N ILE A 45 12.82 0.11 11.79
CA ILE A 45 11.88 0.25 12.90
C ILE A 45 12.65 0.78 14.13
N GLY A 46 12.12 1.83 14.78
CA GLY A 46 12.74 2.51 15.90
C GLY A 46 13.65 3.69 15.53
N GLU A 47 13.78 4.01 14.26
CA GLU A 47 14.50 5.21 13.80
C GLU A 47 13.52 6.37 13.53
N ASP A 48 13.98 7.59 13.83
CA ASP A 48 13.26 8.82 13.49
C ASP A 48 13.65 9.29 12.09
N PHE A 49 12.68 9.79 11.36
CA PHE A 49 12.93 10.48 10.10
C PHE A 49 11.96 11.66 9.93
N THR A 50 12.37 12.62 9.12
CA THR A 50 11.60 13.84 8.85
C THR A 50 10.89 13.72 7.51
N LEU A 51 9.65 14.16 7.48
CA LEU A 51 8.83 14.21 6.28
C LEU A 51 8.10 15.56 6.19
N SER A 52 7.63 15.87 4.99
CA SER A 52 6.73 16.99 4.73
C SER A 52 5.28 16.54 4.91
N ALA A 53 4.46 17.35 5.56
CA ALA A 53 3.05 17.07 5.72
C ALA A 53 2.20 18.29 5.33
N SER A 54 1.17 18.05 4.54
CA SER A 54 0.18 19.05 4.16
C SER A 54 -0.88 19.21 5.24
N GLY A 55 -1.35 20.43 5.43
CA GLY A 55 -2.40 20.75 6.38
C GLY A 55 -2.76 22.23 6.31
N GLU A 56 -3.29 22.78 7.40
CA GLU A 56 -3.67 24.20 7.51
C GLU A 56 -2.93 24.89 8.67
N ASP A 57 -2.67 26.16 8.50
CA ASP A 57 -2.22 27.02 9.59
C ASP A 57 -3.39 27.42 10.53
N LYS A 58 -3.08 28.20 11.57
CA LYS A 58 -4.09 28.69 12.53
C LYS A 58 -5.19 29.55 11.90
N ASP A 59 -4.94 30.14 10.73
CA ASP A 59 -5.84 31.04 10.01
C ASP A 59 -6.62 30.31 8.90
N GLY A 60 -6.38 28.98 8.72
CA GLY A 60 -7.06 28.13 7.74
C GLY A 60 -6.43 28.19 6.33
N ASN A 61 -5.20 28.65 6.22
CA ASN A 61 -4.49 28.63 4.95
C ASN A 61 -3.77 27.28 4.76
N ASN A 62 -3.80 26.74 3.56
CA ASN A 62 -3.04 25.54 3.25
C ASN A 62 -1.55 25.79 3.42
N ILE A 63 -0.90 24.87 4.11
CA ILE A 63 0.55 24.87 4.34
C ILE A 63 1.14 23.48 4.10
N VAL A 64 2.44 23.46 3.83
CA VAL A 64 3.27 22.24 3.91
C VAL A 64 4.28 22.47 5.05
N ASN A 65 4.30 21.55 6.02
CA ASN A 65 5.22 21.59 7.14
C ASN A 65 6.31 20.52 6.93
N ASP A 66 7.53 20.97 6.70
CA ASP A 66 8.72 20.12 6.43
C ASP A 66 9.46 19.69 7.70
N LYS A 67 8.88 19.91 8.88
CA LYS A 67 9.46 19.59 10.19
C LYS A 67 8.60 18.61 10.98
N ILE A 68 7.85 17.77 10.31
CA ILE A 68 7.17 16.64 10.93
C ILE A 68 8.14 15.47 10.99
N SER A 69 8.39 14.93 12.16
CA SER A 69 9.08 13.65 12.28
C SER A 69 8.11 12.51 12.44
N ALA A 70 8.47 11.37 11.90
CA ALA A 70 7.79 10.10 12.10
C ALA A 70 8.75 9.11 12.77
N HIS A 71 8.22 8.32 13.69
CA HIS A 71 8.90 7.24 14.39
C HIS A 71 8.04 5.99 14.29
N ILE A 72 8.58 4.92 13.73
CA ILE A 72 7.87 3.64 13.71
C ILE A 72 8.16 2.91 15.02
N ASP A 73 7.21 2.94 15.96
CA ASP A 73 7.36 2.31 17.26
C ASP A 73 7.41 0.79 17.16
N SER A 74 6.56 0.22 16.32
CA SER A 74 6.51 -1.22 16.10
C SER A 74 5.79 -1.59 14.82
N VAL A 75 6.13 -2.77 14.29
CA VAL A 75 5.37 -3.46 13.24
C VAL A 75 5.14 -4.89 13.66
N GLN A 76 3.89 -5.35 13.55
CA GLN A 76 3.48 -6.71 13.87
C GLN A 76 2.72 -7.31 12.70
N THR A 77 2.80 -8.62 12.54
CA THR A 77 2.03 -9.37 11.54
C THR A 77 1.22 -10.47 12.21
N ALA A 78 0.02 -10.73 11.70
CA ALA A 78 -0.86 -11.78 12.22
C ALA A 78 -1.66 -12.43 11.08
N ASP A 79 -2.12 -13.66 11.32
CA ASP A 79 -3.05 -14.38 10.46
C ASP A 79 -4.54 -14.18 10.86
N ASN A 80 -4.80 -13.17 11.68
CA ASN A 80 -6.12 -12.82 12.24
C ASN A 80 -6.17 -11.33 12.58
N LEU A 81 -7.34 -10.84 13.04
CA LEU A 81 -7.56 -9.43 13.37
C LEU A 81 -7.39 -9.08 14.87
N LYS A 82 -6.82 -9.97 15.69
CA LYS A 82 -6.74 -9.75 17.15
C LYS A 82 -5.89 -8.55 17.55
N LEU A 83 -4.94 -8.13 16.73
CA LEU A 83 -4.13 -6.94 16.98
C LEU A 83 -4.97 -5.64 17.00
N LEU A 84 -6.13 -5.63 16.35
CA LEU A 84 -7.03 -4.49 16.31
C LEU A 84 -7.90 -4.36 17.57
N ASN A 85 -7.99 -5.40 18.39
CA ASN A 85 -8.55 -5.43 19.74
C ASN A 85 -9.81 -4.59 19.97
N GLY A 86 -10.89 -4.91 19.23
CA GLY A 86 -12.20 -4.26 19.39
C GLY A 86 -12.33 -2.87 18.74
N ALA A 87 -11.38 -2.49 17.89
CA ALA A 87 -11.52 -1.32 17.04
C ALA A 87 -12.69 -1.50 16.05
N ASP A 88 -13.28 -0.39 15.64
CA ASP A 88 -14.24 -0.38 14.55
C ASP A 88 -13.50 -0.79 13.25
N LEU A 89 -13.88 -1.93 12.70
CA LEU A 89 -13.23 -2.48 11.52
C LEU A 89 -13.73 -1.76 10.26
N PRO A 90 -12.85 -1.57 9.27
CA PRO A 90 -13.26 -1.14 7.95
C PRO A 90 -14.35 -2.06 7.39
N LYS A 91 -15.31 -1.48 6.70
CA LYS A 91 -16.41 -2.23 6.09
C LYS A 91 -15.93 -3.30 5.10
N GLU A 92 -14.83 -3.01 4.42
CA GLU A 92 -14.16 -3.90 3.49
C GLU A 92 -13.66 -5.19 4.15
N TRP A 93 -13.50 -5.18 5.48
CA TRP A 93 -13.01 -6.32 6.25
C TRP A 93 -14.12 -7.17 6.92
N GLU A 94 -15.38 -6.95 6.60
CA GLU A 94 -16.50 -7.72 7.18
C GLU A 94 -16.40 -9.24 6.94
N ASN A 95 -15.81 -9.66 5.80
CA ASN A 95 -15.75 -11.05 5.38
C ASN A 95 -14.33 -11.62 5.23
N VAL A 96 -13.32 -10.99 5.84
CA VAL A 96 -11.93 -11.42 5.67
C VAL A 96 -11.50 -12.53 6.63
N ILE A 97 -12.36 -12.94 7.56
CA ILE A 97 -12.08 -13.98 8.57
C ILE A 97 -12.91 -15.23 8.29
N ASP A 98 -12.26 -16.38 8.29
CA ASP A 98 -12.92 -17.68 8.17
C ASP A 98 -13.55 -18.15 9.48
N SER A 99 -14.22 -19.31 9.46
CA SER A 99 -14.86 -19.93 10.63
C SER A 99 -13.89 -20.29 11.76
N ASN A 100 -12.60 -20.32 11.51
CA ASN A 100 -11.56 -20.59 12.50
C ASN A 100 -10.95 -19.30 13.08
N GLY A 101 -11.44 -18.13 12.66
CA GLY A 101 -10.95 -16.83 13.09
C GLY A 101 -9.65 -16.42 12.43
N LYS A 102 -9.29 -17.01 11.29
CA LYS A 102 -8.11 -16.67 10.50
C LYS A 102 -8.47 -15.90 9.26
N LEU A 103 -7.53 -15.11 8.76
CA LEU A 103 -7.68 -14.46 7.46
C LEU A 103 -7.91 -15.51 6.37
N VAL A 104 -8.94 -15.28 5.55
CA VAL A 104 -9.21 -16.12 4.38
C VAL A 104 -8.05 -16.02 3.38
N LYS A 105 -7.92 -17.02 2.51
CA LYS A 105 -6.94 -16.94 1.42
C LYS A 105 -7.44 -15.99 0.35
N ASN A 106 -6.52 -15.24 -0.24
CA ASN A 106 -6.78 -14.42 -1.41
C ASN A 106 -6.60 -15.25 -2.68
N LYS A 107 -7.59 -15.21 -3.55
CA LYS A 107 -7.49 -15.79 -4.88
C LYS A 107 -6.89 -14.77 -5.82
N VAL A 108 -5.69 -15.01 -6.28
CA VAL A 108 -4.96 -14.14 -7.19
C VAL A 108 -4.79 -14.79 -8.55
N SER A 109 -4.88 -14.00 -9.60
CA SER A 109 -4.57 -14.40 -10.96
C SER A 109 -3.45 -13.55 -11.52
N TYR A 110 -2.60 -14.18 -12.32
CA TYR A 110 -1.55 -13.52 -13.07
C TYR A 110 -2.07 -13.29 -14.48
N ILE A 111 -2.14 -12.04 -14.88
CA ILE A 111 -2.73 -11.61 -16.14
C ILE A 111 -1.64 -11.01 -17.02
N LYS A 112 -1.51 -11.52 -18.23
CA LYS A 112 -0.78 -10.86 -19.30
C LYS A 112 -1.74 -9.91 -19.99
N SER A 113 -1.50 -8.64 -19.84
CA SER A 113 -2.34 -7.59 -20.46
C SER A 113 -2.25 -7.65 -21.99
N GLY A 114 -3.39 -7.50 -22.63
CA GLY A 114 -3.48 -7.30 -24.07
C GLY A 114 -3.14 -5.86 -24.46
N ASP A 115 -3.05 -5.60 -25.76
CA ASP A 115 -2.81 -4.26 -26.29
C ASP A 115 -4.08 -3.39 -26.38
N GLY A 116 -5.21 -3.94 -25.97
CA GLY A 116 -6.51 -3.27 -26.00
C GLY A 116 -7.11 -3.06 -27.39
N VAL A 117 -6.42 -3.48 -28.44
CA VAL A 117 -6.85 -3.31 -29.86
C VAL A 117 -6.94 -4.64 -30.59
N ASN A 118 -5.87 -5.43 -30.58
CA ASN A 118 -5.76 -6.69 -31.34
C ASN A 118 -5.69 -7.91 -30.45
N THR A 119 -5.31 -7.72 -29.19
CA THR A 119 -5.14 -8.80 -28.23
C THR A 119 -5.93 -8.51 -26.95
N VAL A 120 -6.46 -9.56 -26.33
CA VAL A 120 -7.16 -9.51 -25.04
C VAL A 120 -6.24 -9.95 -23.93
N ASP A 121 -6.60 -9.60 -22.69
CA ASP A 121 -5.90 -10.07 -21.51
C ASP A 121 -5.97 -11.60 -21.40
N GLN A 122 -4.88 -12.20 -20.95
CA GLN A 122 -4.76 -13.65 -20.77
C GLN A 122 -4.48 -13.96 -19.31
N VAL A 123 -5.32 -14.78 -18.70
CA VAL A 123 -5.04 -15.35 -17.39
C VAL A 123 -4.02 -16.47 -17.54
N ILE A 124 -2.81 -16.24 -17.04
CA ILE A 124 -1.69 -17.19 -17.14
C ILE A 124 -1.78 -18.24 -16.04
N LYS A 125 -2.13 -17.82 -14.82
CA LYS A 125 -2.18 -18.66 -13.63
C LYS A 125 -3.18 -18.11 -12.64
N THR A 126 -3.82 -18.97 -11.87
CA THR A 126 -4.59 -18.58 -10.67
C THR A 126 -4.14 -19.43 -9.48
N GLU A 127 -4.00 -18.81 -8.32
CA GLU A 127 -3.63 -19.50 -7.09
C GLU A 127 -4.30 -18.87 -5.87
N ASN A 128 -4.34 -19.63 -4.77
CA ASN A 128 -4.82 -19.13 -3.49
C ASN A 128 -3.62 -18.89 -2.58
N VAL A 129 -3.38 -17.63 -2.23
CA VAL A 129 -2.28 -17.21 -1.36
C VAL A 129 -2.78 -16.92 0.06
N ASN A 130 -1.94 -17.17 1.05
CA ASN A 130 -2.24 -16.77 2.41
C ASN A 130 -2.16 -15.25 2.53
N GLN A 131 -2.94 -14.69 3.47
CA GLN A 131 -2.89 -13.29 3.81
C GLN A 131 -2.35 -13.06 5.20
N LYS A 132 -1.80 -11.88 5.43
CA LYS A 132 -1.39 -11.37 6.73
C LYS A 132 -1.96 -9.99 6.98
N LEU A 133 -2.37 -9.75 8.21
CA LEU A 133 -2.53 -8.41 8.75
C LEU A 133 -1.12 -7.87 9.03
N VAL A 134 -0.81 -6.70 8.49
CA VAL A 134 0.32 -5.87 8.90
C VAL A 134 -0.24 -4.77 9.77
N TYR A 135 0.30 -4.60 10.97
CA TYR A 135 -0.13 -3.60 11.94
C TYR A 135 1.08 -2.80 12.40
N ALA A 136 1.08 -1.52 12.11
CA ALA A 136 2.14 -0.59 12.46
C ALA A 136 1.65 0.46 13.46
N THR A 137 2.52 0.80 14.41
CA THR A 137 2.32 1.95 15.30
C THR A 137 3.35 3.00 14.95
N VAL A 138 2.87 4.20 14.63
CA VAL A 138 3.68 5.34 14.17
C VAL A 138 3.41 6.54 15.07
N THR A 139 4.46 7.16 15.57
CA THR A 139 4.38 8.42 16.32
C THR A 139 4.82 9.57 15.42
N TYR A 140 3.92 10.52 15.18
CA TYR A 140 4.22 11.78 14.50
C TYR A 140 4.49 12.87 15.53
N THR A 141 5.52 13.71 15.29
CA THR A 141 5.87 14.84 16.14
C THR A 141 6.04 16.09 15.29
N ASN A 142 5.42 17.19 15.72
CA ASN A 142 5.61 18.50 15.09
C ASN A 142 6.82 19.22 15.72
N ASN A 143 7.93 19.25 15.00
CA ASN A 143 9.15 19.92 15.43
C ASN A 143 9.24 21.40 14.95
N SER A 144 8.19 21.91 14.33
CA SER A 144 8.12 23.32 13.93
C SER A 144 7.66 24.21 15.08
N ASP A 145 7.69 25.51 14.87
CA ASP A 145 7.18 26.54 15.78
C ASP A 145 5.71 26.93 15.51
N GLN A 146 5.05 26.27 14.58
CA GLN A 146 3.67 26.52 14.17
C GLN A 146 2.80 25.29 14.36
N GLU A 147 1.56 25.50 14.78
CA GLU A 147 0.53 24.46 14.78
C GLU A 147 0.19 24.10 13.34
N ILE A 148 0.05 22.79 13.07
CA ILE A 148 -0.56 22.29 11.85
C ILE A 148 -1.93 21.68 12.19
N LYS A 149 -2.98 22.12 11.49
CA LYS A 149 -4.33 21.58 11.59
C LYS A 149 -4.66 20.74 10.39
N HIS A 150 -5.57 19.79 10.56
CA HIS A 150 -6.01 18.89 9.51
C HIS A 150 -4.82 18.28 8.75
N MET A 151 -3.78 17.89 9.50
CA MET A 151 -2.58 17.31 8.93
C MET A 151 -2.91 15.99 8.22
N LEU A 152 -2.74 15.99 6.91
CA LEU A 152 -2.86 14.76 6.11
C LEU A 152 -1.69 13.84 6.44
N TYR A 153 -1.98 12.57 6.68
CA TYR A 153 -0.96 11.53 6.77
C TYR A 153 -1.38 10.33 5.92
N ILE A 154 -0.41 9.62 5.43
CA ILE A 154 -0.61 8.40 4.66
C ILE A 154 0.19 7.26 5.25
N GLY A 155 -0.14 6.06 4.81
CA GLY A 155 0.65 4.86 5.08
C GLY A 155 0.45 3.91 3.92
N ASN A 156 1.42 3.90 3.00
CA ASN A 156 1.40 3.03 1.83
C ASN A 156 2.48 1.98 1.95
N LEU A 157 2.13 0.74 1.62
CA LEU A 157 3.10 -0.34 1.53
C LEU A 157 3.65 -0.40 0.11
N ALA A 158 4.97 -0.36 -0.01
CA ALA A 158 5.68 -0.50 -1.27
C ALA A 158 6.38 -1.86 -1.32
N LEU A 159 6.41 -2.49 -2.49
CA LEU A 159 7.22 -3.66 -2.75
C LEU A 159 8.54 -3.22 -3.37
N ILE A 160 9.63 -3.51 -2.68
CA ILE A 160 10.97 -3.11 -3.09
C ILE A 160 11.91 -4.31 -2.97
N HIS A 161 12.37 -4.81 -4.10
CA HIS A 161 13.36 -5.87 -4.12
C HIS A 161 14.77 -5.27 -4.14
N HIS A 162 15.62 -5.67 -3.20
CA HIS A 162 17.00 -5.18 -3.11
C HIS A 162 17.96 -6.29 -3.54
N GLU A 163 18.68 -6.03 -4.63
CA GLU A 163 19.76 -6.92 -5.10
C GLU A 163 20.86 -6.15 -5.81
N ASN A 164 22.08 -6.69 -5.74
CA ASN A 164 23.25 -6.17 -6.47
C ASN A 164 23.56 -4.66 -6.28
N GLY A 165 23.14 -4.05 -5.14
CA GLY A 165 23.35 -2.64 -4.85
C GLY A 165 22.30 -1.72 -5.51
N GLU A 166 21.18 -2.27 -5.93
CA GLU A 166 20.05 -1.55 -6.49
C GLU A 166 18.75 -1.93 -5.79
N TYR A 167 17.86 -0.95 -5.67
CA TYR A 167 16.46 -1.15 -5.28
C TYR A 167 15.59 -1.18 -6.53
N HIS A 168 14.82 -2.25 -6.69
CA HIS A 168 13.82 -2.43 -7.72
C HIS A 168 12.45 -2.19 -7.10
N ILE A 169 11.86 -1.02 -7.37
CA ILE A 169 10.60 -0.54 -6.78
C ILE A 169 9.47 -0.90 -7.72
N TYR A 170 8.56 -1.74 -7.28
CA TYR A 170 7.36 -2.09 -8.04
C TYR A 170 6.36 -0.95 -7.99
N ASN A 171 5.81 -0.57 -9.14
CA ASN A 171 4.87 0.54 -9.26
C ASN A 171 3.47 0.23 -8.69
N ALA A 172 3.15 -1.04 -8.44
CA ALA A 172 1.94 -1.43 -7.73
C ALA A 172 2.16 -2.72 -6.93
N MET A 173 1.45 -2.86 -5.80
CA MET A 173 1.48 -4.05 -4.96
C MET A 173 1.05 -5.34 -5.68
N GLU A 174 0.26 -5.21 -6.71
CA GLU A 174 -0.28 -6.33 -7.46
C GLU A 174 0.61 -6.79 -8.61
N GLN A 175 1.76 -6.15 -8.81
CA GLN A 175 2.72 -6.57 -9.81
C GLN A 175 3.50 -7.80 -9.38
N SER A 176 3.77 -8.68 -10.34
CA SER A 176 4.55 -9.89 -10.08
C SER A 176 6.05 -9.73 -10.33
N GLY A 177 6.49 -8.57 -10.84
CA GLY A 177 7.86 -8.36 -11.28
C GLY A 177 8.27 -9.12 -12.54
N ASN A 178 7.35 -9.89 -13.12
CA ASN A 178 7.56 -10.74 -14.30
C ASN A 178 6.84 -10.24 -15.55
N GLY A 179 6.38 -8.98 -15.56
CA GLY A 179 5.58 -8.42 -16.64
C GLY A 179 4.13 -8.94 -16.67
N TYR A 180 3.62 -9.43 -15.54
CA TYR A 180 2.23 -9.83 -15.35
C TYR A 180 1.60 -9.01 -14.25
N ASP A 181 0.33 -8.60 -14.46
CA ASP A 181 -0.48 -8.04 -13.40
C ASP A 181 -0.95 -9.17 -12.48
N ARG A 182 -0.87 -8.93 -11.20
CA ARG A 182 -1.34 -9.85 -10.17
C ARG A 182 -2.63 -9.29 -9.58
N VAL A 183 -3.76 -9.89 -9.86
CA VAL A 183 -5.09 -9.37 -9.58
C VAL A 183 -5.82 -10.23 -8.56
N SER A 184 -6.44 -9.57 -7.58
CA SER A 184 -7.33 -10.20 -6.60
C SER A 184 -8.76 -10.27 -7.12
N TRP A 185 -9.42 -11.43 -7.01
CA TRP A 185 -10.74 -11.66 -7.61
C TRP A 185 -11.90 -11.75 -6.60
N ASP A 186 -11.66 -12.23 -5.41
CA ASP A 186 -12.75 -12.65 -4.51
C ASP A 186 -13.18 -11.57 -3.53
N GLY A 187 -12.91 -10.30 -3.81
CA GLY A 187 -13.28 -9.18 -2.93
C GLY A 187 -12.62 -9.23 -1.55
N VAL A 188 -11.54 -9.99 -1.42
CA VAL A 188 -10.75 -10.03 -0.20
C VAL A 188 -9.98 -8.73 -0.08
N ALA A 189 -9.99 -8.14 1.11
CA ALA A 189 -9.29 -6.90 1.35
C ALA A 189 -7.78 -7.10 1.17
N HIS A 190 -7.25 -6.58 0.06
CA HIS A 190 -5.85 -6.56 -0.26
C HIS A 190 -5.52 -5.22 -0.90
N THR A 191 -4.66 -4.45 -0.27
CA THR A 191 -4.31 -3.11 -0.75
C THR A 191 -2.97 -2.67 -0.22
N ALA A 192 -2.27 -1.85 -1.00
CA ALA A 192 -1.09 -1.11 -0.56
C ALA A 192 -1.47 0.10 0.30
N GLU A 193 -2.66 0.66 0.09
CA GLU A 193 -3.17 1.76 0.88
C GLU A 193 -3.56 1.31 2.29
N MET A 194 -3.37 2.21 3.24
CA MET A 194 -3.80 2.02 4.62
C MET A 194 -5.33 1.91 4.69
N THR A 195 -5.82 0.70 4.99
CA THR A 195 -7.26 0.44 5.10
C THR A 195 -7.81 0.79 6.49
N TYR A 196 -7.02 0.57 7.54
CA TYR A 196 -7.37 0.92 8.92
C TYR A 196 -6.43 1.96 9.49
N SER A 197 -7.00 2.91 10.22
CA SER A 197 -6.27 3.88 11.03
C SER A 197 -7.02 4.17 12.34
N SER A 198 -6.29 4.30 13.42
CA SER A 198 -6.84 4.64 14.74
C SER A 198 -7.18 6.13 14.92
N VAL A 199 -6.66 6.99 14.03
CA VAL A 199 -6.88 8.44 14.04
C VAL A 199 -7.45 8.85 12.70
N ARG A 200 -8.70 9.28 12.70
CA ARG A 200 -9.39 9.79 11.51
C ARG A 200 -10.20 10.99 11.87
N GLU A 201 -10.13 11.99 11.04
CA GLU A 201 -11.00 13.15 11.10
C GLU A 201 -11.83 13.22 9.83
N ASP A 202 -13.11 13.50 9.98
CA ASP A 202 -14.03 13.71 8.86
C ASP A 202 -13.86 15.14 8.36
N TYR A 203 -12.81 15.36 7.53
CA TYR A 203 -12.42 16.66 6.99
C TYR A 203 -12.44 16.62 5.46
N GLY A 204 -12.98 17.65 4.84
CA GLY A 204 -13.10 17.75 3.39
C GLY A 204 -13.98 16.64 2.82
N ASN A 205 -13.40 15.78 1.98
CA ASN A 205 -14.04 14.60 1.39
C ASN A 205 -13.85 13.33 2.24
N GLY A 206 -13.42 13.48 3.49
CA GLY A 206 -12.97 12.40 4.35
C GLY A 206 -11.51 12.03 4.08
N GLY A 207 -10.85 11.43 5.05
CA GLY A 207 -9.45 11.04 4.91
C GLY A 207 -8.75 10.76 6.22
N ASN A 208 -7.46 10.52 6.11
CA ASN A 208 -6.59 10.28 7.24
C ASN A 208 -5.97 11.61 7.67
N TYR A 209 -6.68 12.33 8.53
CA TYR A 209 -6.25 13.63 9.05
C TYR A 209 -6.06 13.56 10.55
N ILE A 210 -5.00 14.22 11.03
CA ILE A 210 -4.80 14.57 12.43
C ILE A 210 -5.37 15.98 12.63
N SER A 211 -6.36 16.13 13.50
CA SER A 211 -7.11 17.38 13.67
C SER A 211 -6.23 18.59 13.99
N SER A 212 -5.24 18.39 14.85
CA SER A 212 -4.28 19.41 15.25
C SER A 212 -3.04 18.76 15.84
N LEU A 213 -1.89 19.33 15.50
CA LEU A 213 -0.60 18.96 16.10
C LEU A 213 0.18 20.25 16.38
N LYS A 214 0.27 20.64 17.66
CA LYS A 214 0.93 21.87 18.10
C LYS A 214 2.45 21.71 18.09
N PRO A 215 3.20 22.83 18.15
CA PRO A 215 4.65 22.80 18.31
C PRO A 215 5.10 21.89 19.46
N GLY A 216 5.97 20.92 19.17
CA GLY A 216 6.47 19.94 20.12
C GLY A 216 5.49 18.85 20.54
N GLU A 217 4.28 18.85 20.02
CA GLU A 217 3.28 17.82 20.32
C GLU A 217 3.54 16.56 19.46
N SER A 218 3.22 15.40 20.06
CA SER A 218 3.29 14.10 19.39
C SER A 218 1.95 13.39 19.46
N ILE A 219 1.63 12.64 18.42
CA ILE A 219 0.46 11.78 18.37
C ILE A 219 0.85 10.40 17.84
N GLN A 220 0.31 9.35 18.46
CA GLN A 220 0.49 7.99 18.01
C GLN A 220 -0.68 7.55 17.13
N VAL A 221 -0.38 7.00 15.99
CA VAL A 221 -1.33 6.48 15.00
C VAL A 221 -1.06 5.00 14.78
N ASN A 222 -2.09 4.18 14.91
CA ASN A 222 -2.04 2.79 14.52
C ASN A 222 -2.60 2.63 13.11
N MET A 223 -1.88 1.93 12.27
CA MET A 223 -2.22 1.69 10.87
C MET A 223 -2.28 0.19 10.60
N ALA A 224 -3.17 -0.24 9.71
CA ALA A 224 -3.18 -1.65 9.32
C ALA A 224 -3.60 -1.89 7.88
N TRP A 225 -3.06 -2.98 7.34
CA TRP A 225 -3.26 -3.49 5.98
C TRP A 225 -3.49 -4.99 6.03
N ILE A 226 -4.22 -5.52 5.06
CA ILE A 226 -4.23 -6.95 4.77
C ILE A 226 -3.51 -7.15 3.44
N VAL A 227 -2.49 -7.99 3.45
CA VAL A 227 -1.59 -8.20 2.31
C VAL A 227 -1.40 -9.68 2.02
N ASN A 228 -0.97 -10.01 0.82
CA ASN A 228 -0.52 -11.36 0.50
C ASN A 228 0.77 -11.68 1.27
N GLU A 229 0.82 -12.85 1.89
CA GLU A 229 1.95 -13.26 2.75
C GLU A 229 3.27 -13.32 1.99
N ASP A 230 3.25 -13.69 0.73
CA ASP A 230 4.44 -13.79 -0.12
C ASP A 230 5.05 -12.42 -0.49
N ASN A 231 4.31 -11.32 -0.34
CA ASN A 231 4.82 -9.97 -0.53
C ASN A 231 5.64 -9.44 0.67
N LEU A 232 5.55 -10.07 1.84
CA LEU A 232 6.20 -9.57 3.07
C LEU A 232 7.72 -9.50 2.96
N ALA A 233 8.35 -10.33 2.11
CA ALA A 233 9.79 -10.37 1.95
C ALA A 233 10.38 -9.10 1.30
N ASP A 234 9.56 -8.36 0.54
CA ASP A 234 9.97 -7.16 -0.20
C ASP A 234 9.18 -5.91 0.24
N MET A 235 8.56 -5.95 1.43
CA MET A 235 7.63 -4.91 1.86
C MET A 235 8.29 -3.81 2.68
N TYR A 236 8.02 -2.58 2.29
CA TYR A 236 8.48 -1.35 2.95
C TYR A 236 7.29 -0.43 3.20
N LEU A 237 7.36 0.39 4.24
CA LEU A 237 6.35 1.39 4.56
C LEU A 237 6.79 2.77 4.06
N ASN A 238 5.98 3.36 3.19
CA ASN A 238 6.10 4.74 2.73
C ASN A 238 5.11 5.62 3.49
N LEU A 239 5.59 6.68 4.12
CA LEU A 239 4.80 7.66 4.86
C LEU A 239 4.82 9.05 4.18
N ASP A 240 5.43 9.19 3.01
CA ASP A 240 5.45 10.44 2.26
C ASP A 240 4.05 10.82 1.77
N GLY A 241 3.56 11.99 2.24
CA GLY A 241 2.21 12.47 1.98
C GLY A 241 2.04 13.23 0.67
N GLU A 242 3.11 13.49 -0.07
CA GLU A 242 3.03 14.33 -1.29
C GLU A 242 2.79 13.51 -2.56
N GLY A 243 2.94 12.21 -2.51
CA GLY A 243 2.79 11.35 -3.67
C GLY A 243 1.47 10.58 -3.68
N GLY A 244 0.96 10.32 -4.88
CA GLY A 244 -0.15 9.41 -5.06
C GLY A 244 0.19 8.02 -4.56
N ALA A 245 -0.64 7.54 -3.79
CA ALA A 245 -0.90 6.24 -3.21
C ALA A 245 0.28 5.23 -3.17
N TYR A 246 0.54 4.49 -4.21
CA TYR A 246 1.40 3.30 -4.11
C TYR A 246 2.43 3.22 -5.22
N ASP A 247 2.35 4.11 -6.17
CA ASP A 247 3.30 4.16 -7.26
C ASP A 247 4.58 4.86 -6.80
N PHE A 248 5.69 4.51 -7.45
CA PHE A 248 6.93 5.22 -7.26
C PHE A 248 6.75 6.71 -7.59
N ASN A 249 7.26 7.56 -6.70
CA ASN A 249 7.35 9.00 -6.91
C ASN A 249 8.65 9.56 -6.34
N GLU A 250 9.02 10.77 -6.76
CA GLU A 250 10.25 11.42 -6.31
C GLU A 250 10.24 11.71 -4.81
N GLY A 251 9.07 11.97 -4.20
CA GLY A 251 8.92 12.16 -2.75
C GLY A 251 9.36 10.95 -1.95
N MET A 252 9.14 9.74 -2.45
CA MET A 252 9.64 8.51 -1.83
C MET A 252 11.18 8.51 -1.72
N LEU A 253 11.90 9.04 -2.71
CA LEU A 253 13.36 9.14 -2.67
C LEU A 253 13.82 10.22 -1.68
N GLU A 254 13.09 11.33 -1.58
CA GLU A 254 13.42 12.43 -0.68
C GLU A 254 13.14 12.07 0.79
N ALA A 255 11.94 11.58 1.07
CA ALA A 255 11.52 11.19 2.41
C ALA A 255 12.19 9.89 2.87
N GLY A 256 12.33 8.92 1.97
CA GLY A 256 12.77 7.58 2.26
C GLY A 256 11.62 6.64 2.64
N VAL A 257 11.97 5.39 2.88
CA VAL A 257 11.04 4.32 3.27
C VAL A 257 11.53 3.60 4.52
N VAL A 258 10.63 2.92 5.21
CA VAL A 258 10.99 2.11 6.37
C VAL A 258 10.96 0.63 6.02
N ASP A 259 12.07 -0.06 6.26
CA ASP A 259 12.17 -1.50 6.12
C ASP A 259 11.36 -2.17 7.25
N ILE A 260 10.23 -2.76 6.92
CA ILE A 260 9.35 -3.45 7.86
C ILE A 260 9.44 -4.98 7.77
N ARG A 261 10.35 -5.48 6.94
CA ARG A 261 10.60 -6.91 6.80
C ARG A 261 11.18 -7.50 8.09
N LYS A 262 10.91 -8.75 8.34
CA LYS A 262 11.42 -9.52 9.50
C LYS A 262 12.37 -10.60 9.05
#